data_f9bc84e9d56a09327d188aff18f14264
#
_entry.id   f9bc84e9d56a09327d188aff18f14264
#
_cell.length_a   1.000
_cell.length_b   1.000
_cell.length_c   1.000
_cell.angle_alpha   90.00
_cell.angle_beta   90.00
_cell.angle_gamma   90.00
#
_symmetry.space_group_name_H-M   'P 1'
#
loop_
_entity.id
_entity.type
_entity.pdbx_description
1 polymer ?
#
loop_
_entity_poly.entity_id
_entity_poly.type
_entity_poly.pdbx_seq_one_letter_code
_entity_poly.pdbx_strand_id
1 'polypeptide(L)'
;QMRIVMSTKNDDPVGACRPFDRDRTGFVFGEAGALMVIETEEHAKARGANILARIMGASITSDGYHMVAPDPNGERAGHAMSRAIQLAGLSPSDIHHVNAHATGTSVGDVAEGRAINNALGPHGGNAAVYAPKAALGHSVGAVGAVESILTVLALRDQVVPPTLNLENLDPEIDLDVVAGKPRPGNYEYAINNSFGFGGHNVA
;
A
#
# COMPACT_ATOMS: atom_id res chain seq x y z
N GLN A 1 24.96 4.25 -4.57
CA GLN A 1 24.11 3.54 -5.54
C GLN A 1 22.62 3.69 -5.22
N MET A 2 22.22 3.77 -3.95
CA MET A 2 20.82 3.99 -3.57
C MET A 2 20.25 5.38 -3.92
N ARG A 3 21.07 6.34 -4.33
CA ARG A 3 20.62 7.69 -4.71
C ARG A 3 19.62 7.71 -5.88
N ILE A 4 19.56 6.66 -6.67
CA ILE A 4 18.72 6.57 -7.88
C ILE A 4 17.21 6.49 -7.52
N VAL A 5 16.88 6.08 -6.31
CA VAL A 5 15.49 5.90 -5.89
C VAL A 5 15.00 6.98 -4.91
N MET A 6 15.89 7.88 -4.48
CA MET A 6 15.55 8.99 -3.60
C MET A 6 15.08 10.21 -4.41
N SER A 7 14.11 10.94 -3.85
CA SER A 7 13.63 12.18 -4.44
C SER A 7 14.76 13.19 -4.61
N THR A 8 14.76 13.88 -5.74
CA THR A 8 15.69 14.96 -6.05
C THR A 8 15.12 16.35 -5.74
N LYS A 9 13.88 16.43 -5.27
CA LYS A 9 13.18 17.71 -4.97
C LYS A 9 13.61 18.30 -3.62
N ASN A 10 14.89 18.64 -3.49
CA ASN A 10 15.41 19.27 -2.28
C ASN A 10 14.94 20.72 -2.10
N ASP A 11 14.57 21.38 -3.20
CA ASP A 11 14.09 22.78 -3.21
C ASP A 11 12.61 22.88 -2.77
N ASP A 12 11.88 21.78 -2.80
CA ASP A 12 10.48 21.67 -2.37
C ASP A 12 10.28 20.44 -1.47
N PRO A 13 10.74 20.50 -0.21
CA PRO A 13 10.67 19.35 0.69
C PRO A 13 9.23 18.94 1.05
N VAL A 14 8.28 19.89 1.01
CA VAL A 14 6.87 19.62 1.30
C VAL A 14 6.21 18.85 0.16
N GLY A 15 6.52 19.18 -1.08
CA GLY A 15 5.99 18.51 -2.28
C GLY A 15 6.85 17.34 -2.76
N ALA A 16 7.95 16.99 -2.06
CA ALA A 16 8.91 16.00 -2.52
C ALA A 16 8.37 14.57 -2.53
N CYS A 17 7.60 14.19 -1.51
CA CYS A 17 6.97 12.87 -1.42
C CYS A 17 5.60 12.91 -2.09
N ARG A 18 5.53 12.37 -3.31
CA ARG A 18 4.32 12.45 -4.15
C ARG A 18 4.03 11.13 -4.89
N PRO A 19 3.68 10.07 -4.15
CA PRO A 19 3.36 8.78 -4.75
C PRO A 19 2.26 8.89 -5.80
N PHE A 20 2.40 8.09 -6.88
CA PHE A 20 1.50 8.02 -8.03
C PHE A 20 1.41 9.30 -8.89
N ASP A 21 1.97 10.41 -8.44
CA ASP A 21 2.00 11.63 -9.23
C ASP A 21 3.00 11.49 -10.40
N ARG A 22 2.65 12.04 -11.57
CA ARG A 22 3.51 11.97 -12.77
C ARG A 22 4.87 12.68 -12.59
N ASP A 23 4.93 13.68 -11.69
CA ASP A 23 6.12 14.47 -11.42
C ASP A 23 6.92 13.97 -10.21
N ARG A 24 6.65 12.72 -9.76
CA ARG A 24 7.40 12.03 -8.69
C ARG A 24 8.83 11.79 -9.12
N THR A 25 9.76 11.89 -8.19
CA THR A 25 11.21 11.77 -8.48
C THR A 25 11.91 10.72 -7.62
N GLY A 26 11.21 10.03 -6.77
CA GLY A 26 11.76 9.05 -5.84
C GLY A 26 11.14 9.15 -4.44
N PHE A 27 11.55 8.26 -3.54
CA PHE A 27 11.03 8.26 -2.18
C PHE A 27 11.73 9.30 -1.29
N VAL A 28 11.06 9.68 -0.23
CA VAL A 28 11.59 10.54 0.85
C VAL A 28 11.65 9.69 2.11
N PHE A 29 12.78 9.73 2.83
CA PHE A 29 12.87 9.04 4.12
C PHE A 29 11.94 9.66 5.15
N GLY A 30 11.33 8.79 5.95
CA GLY A 30 10.55 9.15 7.13
C GLY A 30 11.05 8.39 8.35
N GLU A 31 10.68 8.86 9.52
CA GLU A 31 10.96 8.19 10.80
C GLU A 31 9.65 7.77 11.45
N ALA A 32 9.56 6.50 11.83
CA ALA A 32 8.39 5.96 12.52
C ALA A 32 8.73 4.70 13.31
N GLY A 33 7.89 4.40 14.29
CA GLY A 33 7.86 3.13 15.00
C GLY A 33 6.42 2.77 15.32
N ALA A 34 6.07 1.50 15.24
CA ALA A 34 4.72 1.03 15.51
C ALA A 34 4.74 -0.34 16.19
N LEU A 35 3.76 -0.57 17.04
CA LEU A 35 3.51 -1.84 17.71
C LEU A 35 2.05 -2.20 17.57
N MET A 36 1.78 -3.45 17.22
CA MET A 36 0.43 -4.02 17.19
C MET A 36 0.37 -5.25 18.10
N VAL A 37 -0.73 -5.39 18.84
CA VAL A 37 -1.02 -6.64 19.56
C VAL A 37 -1.78 -7.55 18.63
N ILE A 38 -1.17 -8.68 18.28
CA ILE A 38 -1.77 -9.72 17.43
C ILE A 38 -2.00 -10.96 18.29
N GLU A 39 -3.23 -11.44 18.32
CA GLU A 39 -3.67 -12.57 19.13
C GLU A 39 -4.61 -13.46 18.32
N THR A 40 -4.81 -14.70 18.77
CA THR A 40 -5.92 -15.49 18.26
C THR A 40 -7.25 -14.87 18.70
N GLU A 41 -8.27 -14.99 17.87
CA GLU A 41 -9.60 -14.45 18.18
C GLU A 41 -10.15 -15.05 19.48
N GLU A 42 -9.87 -16.34 19.73
CA GLU A 42 -10.25 -17.04 20.94
C GLU A 42 -9.63 -16.39 22.19
N HIS A 43 -8.31 -16.12 22.16
CA HIS A 43 -7.60 -15.46 23.26
C HIS A 43 -8.12 -14.06 23.50
N ALA A 44 -8.29 -13.26 22.45
CA ALA A 44 -8.82 -11.91 22.54
C ALA A 44 -10.22 -11.88 23.18
N LYS A 45 -11.12 -12.78 22.76
CA LYS A 45 -12.46 -12.91 23.33
C LYS A 45 -12.42 -13.35 24.78
N ALA A 46 -11.58 -14.32 25.15
CA ALA A 46 -11.48 -14.84 26.51
C ALA A 46 -11.07 -13.77 27.54
N ARG A 47 -10.26 -12.80 27.14
CA ARG A 47 -9.85 -11.66 27.98
C ARG A 47 -10.72 -10.39 27.81
N GLY A 48 -11.80 -10.46 27.02
CA GLY A 48 -12.70 -9.32 26.80
C GLY A 48 -12.08 -8.18 25.96
N ALA A 49 -11.12 -8.48 25.08
CA ALA A 49 -10.49 -7.48 24.24
C ALA A 49 -11.46 -6.87 23.22
N ASN A 50 -11.30 -5.58 22.95
CA ASN A 50 -11.94 -4.95 21.80
C ASN A 50 -11.15 -5.27 20.53
N ILE A 51 -11.67 -6.18 19.70
CA ILE A 51 -11.05 -6.57 18.44
C ILE A 51 -11.31 -5.47 17.40
N LEU A 52 -10.23 -4.83 16.92
CA LEU A 52 -10.33 -3.73 15.96
C LEU A 52 -10.45 -4.23 14.51
N ALA A 53 -9.73 -5.31 14.19
CA ALA A 53 -9.75 -5.93 12.86
C ALA A 53 -9.33 -7.41 12.96
N ARG A 54 -9.47 -8.14 11.86
CA ARG A 54 -8.98 -9.50 11.68
C ARG A 54 -7.99 -9.57 10.54
N ILE A 55 -6.88 -10.25 10.73
CA ILE A 55 -5.98 -10.64 9.63
C ILE A 55 -6.57 -11.89 9.01
N MET A 56 -7.12 -11.75 7.80
CA MET A 56 -7.85 -12.82 7.12
C MET A 56 -6.94 -13.69 6.25
N GLY A 57 -5.88 -13.11 5.69
CA GLY A 57 -4.93 -13.80 4.83
C GLY A 57 -3.66 -12.98 4.68
N ALA A 58 -2.59 -13.64 4.30
CA ALA A 58 -1.32 -13.00 3.96
C ALA A 58 -0.56 -13.87 2.97
N SER A 59 0.27 -13.25 2.14
CA SER A 59 1.12 -13.96 1.19
C SER A 59 2.43 -13.24 0.98
N ILE A 60 3.46 -14.03 0.67
CA ILE A 60 4.80 -13.54 0.35
C ILE A 60 5.21 -14.16 -0.98
N THR A 61 5.73 -13.34 -1.88
CA THR A 61 6.33 -13.79 -3.14
C THR A 61 7.68 -13.12 -3.37
N SER A 62 8.40 -13.57 -4.38
CA SER A 62 9.65 -12.94 -4.80
C SER A 62 9.64 -12.77 -6.32
N ASP A 63 10.05 -11.59 -6.79
CA ASP A 63 10.14 -11.30 -8.24
C ASP A 63 11.20 -12.15 -8.92
N GLY A 64 12.36 -12.35 -8.27
CA GLY A 64 13.53 -12.94 -8.91
C GLY A 64 14.05 -12.13 -10.10
N TYR A 65 13.73 -10.84 -10.16
CA TYR A 65 13.98 -9.97 -11.32
C TYR A 65 15.27 -9.16 -11.17
N HIS A 66 15.38 -8.33 -10.12
CA HIS A 66 16.52 -7.43 -9.91
C HIS A 66 16.70 -7.14 -8.43
N MET A 67 17.93 -6.80 -8.00
CA MET A 67 18.24 -6.56 -6.58
C MET A 67 17.58 -5.29 -5.99
N VAL A 68 17.18 -4.34 -6.82
CA VAL A 68 16.58 -3.06 -6.37
C VAL A 68 15.25 -2.79 -7.08
N ALA A 69 15.20 -2.90 -8.40
CA ALA A 69 14.00 -2.61 -9.17
C ALA A 69 12.97 -3.74 -9.05
N PRO A 70 11.68 -3.42 -8.87
CA PRO A 70 10.62 -4.42 -8.95
C PRO A 70 10.44 -4.92 -10.39
N ASP A 71 9.79 -6.06 -10.55
CA ASP A 71 9.30 -6.51 -11.86
C ASP A 71 8.33 -5.46 -12.41
N PRO A 72 8.63 -4.83 -13.57
CA PRO A 72 7.81 -3.76 -14.12
C PRO A 72 6.40 -4.19 -14.51
N ASN A 73 6.16 -5.50 -14.69
CA ASN A 73 4.82 -6.04 -14.97
C ASN A 73 3.99 -6.25 -13.70
N GLY A 74 4.60 -6.21 -12.51
CA GLY A 74 3.92 -6.42 -11.24
C GLY A 74 3.33 -7.83 -11.05
N GLU A 75 3.79 -8.83 -11.81
CA GLU A 75 3.18 -10.17 -11.81
C GLU A 75 3.26 -10.83 -10.43
N ARG A 76 4.44 -10.85 -9.83
CA ARG A 76 4.65 -11.53 -8.54
C ARG A 76 4.02 -10.77 -7.37
N ALA A 77 4.06 -9.45 -7.41
CA ALA A 77 3.36 -8.61 -6.45
C ALA A 77 1.84 -8.79 -6.56
N GLY A 78 1.29 -8.81 -7.78
CA GLY A 78 -0.12 -9.14 -8.03
C GLY A 78 -0.50 -10.54 -7.54
N HIS A 79 0.39 -11.53 -7.73
CA HIS A 79 0.18 -12.88 -7.21
C HIS A 79 0.17 -12.91 -5.67
N ALA A 80 1.02 -12.13 -4.99
CA ALA A 80 0.96 -12.03 -3.52
C ALA A 80 -0.42 -11.55 -3.06
N MET A 81 -0.95 -10.49 -3.66
CA MET A 81 -2.29 -9.98 -3.37
C MET A 81 -3.39 -11.01 -3.67
N SER A 82 -3.40 -11.58 -4.86
CA SER A 82 -4.40 -12.61 -5.25
C SER A 82 -4.37 -13.80 -4.30
N ARG A 83 -3.19 -14.23 -3.87
CA ARG A 83 -3.04 -15.34 -2.93
C ARG A 83 -3.52 -14.98 -1.53
N ALA A 84 -3.26 -13.75 -1.05
CA ALA A 84 -3.77 -13.26 0.23
C ALA A 84 -5.31 -13.23 0.23
N ILE A 85 -5.93 -12.70 -0.83
CA ILE A 85 -7.38 -12.69 -1.03
C ILE A 85 -7.95 -14.12 -0.99
N GLN A 86 -7.34 -15.05 -1.73
CA GLN A 86 -7.75 -16.45 -1.76
C GLN A 86 -7.67 -17.12 -0.39
N LEU A 87 -6.58 -16.88 0.36
CA LEU A 87 -6.40 -17.42 1.70
C LEU A 87 -7.40 -16.84 2.71
N ALA A 88 -7.84 -15.61 2.49
CA ALA A 88 -8.91 -14.98 3.26
C ALA A 88 -10.31 -15.56 2.95
N GLY A 89 -10.44 -16.38 1.92
CA GLY A 89 -11.73 -16.88 1.44
C GLY A 89 -12.57 -15.82 0.73
N LEU A 90 -11.93 -14.76 0.23
CA LEU A 90 -12.56 -13.62 -0.43
C LEU A 90 -12.39 -13.68 -1.94
N SER A 91 -13.17 -12.85 -2.63
CA SER A 91 -13.06 -12.56 -4.06
C SER A 91 -12.43 -11.19 -4.28
N PRO A 92 -11.82 -10.91 -5.44
CA PRO A 92 -11.29 -9.58 -5.76
C PRO A 92 -12.32 -8.45 -5.62
N SER A 93 -13.60 -8.72 -5.86
CA SER A 93 -14.71 -7.77 -5.72
C SER A 93 -15.01 -7.37 -4.27
N ASP A 94 -14.52 -8.12 -3.29
CA ASP A 94 -14.75 -7.84 -1.88
C ASP A 94 -13.74 -6.82 -1.33
N ILE A 95 -12.69 -6.51 -2.10
CA ILE A 95 -11.66 -5.56 -1.68
C ILE A 95 -12.10 -4.14 -1.98
N HIS A 96 -12.33 -3.36 -0.93
CA HIS A 96 -12.81 -1.99 -1.01
C HIS A 96 -11.70 -0.94 -0.84
N HIS A 97 -10.57 -1.33 -0.24
CA HIS A 97 -9.46 -0.44 0.03
C HIS A 97 -8.11 -1.12 -0.17
N VAL A 98 -7.16 -0.41 -0.76
CA VAL A 98 -5.76 -0.82 -0.88
C VAL A 98 -4.87 0.25 -0.25
N ASN A 99 -4.18 -0.12 0.82
CA ASN A 99 -3.08 0.66 1.36
C ASN A 99 -1.83 0.27 0.56
N ALA A 100 -1.41 1.16 -0.32
CA ALA A 100 -0.37 0.89 -1.28
C ALA A 100 1.03 1.07 -0.68
N HIS A 101 1.98 0.28 -1.15
CA HIS A 101 3.40 0.50 -0.85
C HIS A 101 3.90 1.83 -1.39
N ALA A 102 3.59 2.16 -2.62
CA ALA A 102 3.72 3.46 -3.30
C ALA A 102 4.79 4.39 -2.74
N THR A 103 6.03 4.15 -3.12
CA THR A 103 7.20 4.87 -2.58
C THR A 103 7.46 6.22 -3.26
N GLY A 104 6.74 6.56 -4.32
CA GLY A 104 7.00 7.74 -5.14
C GLY A 104 8.13 7.54 -6.15
N THR A 105 8.52 6.30 -6.42
CA THR A 105 9.52 5.97 -7.45
C THR A 105 8.87 5.81 -8.81
N SER A 106 9.56 6.23 -9.87
CA SER A 106 9.02 6.20 -11.23
C SER A 106 8.59 4.80 -11.68
N VAL A 107 9.41 3.81 -11.42
CA VAL A 107 9.15 2.40 -11.81
C VAL A 107 8.26 1.68 -10.79
N GLY A 108 8.53 1.90 -9.49
CA GLY A 108 7.84 1.18 -8.42
C GLY A 108 6.34 1.41 -8.39
N ASP A 109 5.92 2.66 -8.50
CA ASP A 109 4.51 3.03 -8.43
C ASP A 109 3.71 2.51 -9.65
N VAL A 110 4.33 2.52 -10.85
CA VAL A 110 3.72 1.93 -12.06
C VAL A 110 3.60 0.41 -11.93
N ALA A 111 4.67 -0.25 -11.44
CA ALA A 111 4.67 -1.69 -11.23
C ALA A 111 3.60 -2.10 -10.21
N GLU A 112 3.45 -1.34 -9.14
CA GLU A 112 2.39 -1.58 -8.15
C GLU A 112 0.99 -1.35 -8.72
N GLY A 113 0.80 -0.30 -9.53
CA GLY A 113 -0.46 -0.07 -10.24
C GLY A 113 -0.87 -1.27 -11.09
N ARG A 114 0.08 -1.82 -11.84
CA ARG A 114 -0.12 -3.05 -12.62
C ARG A 114 -0.40 -4.26 -11.73
N ALA A 115 0.32 -4.39 -10.61
CA ALA A 115 0.12 -5.47 -9.66
C ALA A 115 -1.29 -5.46 -9.04
N ILE A 116 -1.79 -4.30 -8.65
CA ILE A 116 -3.16 -4.12 -8.13
C ILE A 116 -4.18 -4.52 -9.18
N ASN A 117 -4.01 -4.06 -10.42
CA ASN A 117 -4.90 -4.43 -11.53
C ASN A 117 -4.82 -5.92 -11.88
N ASN A 118 -3.63 -6.53 -11.83
CA ASN A 118 -3.46 -7.97 -12.01
C ASN A 118 -4.19 -8.78 -10.93
N ALA A 119 -4.21 -8.30 -9.68
CA ALA A 119 -4.84 -8.98 -8.56
C ALA A 119 -6.36 -8.80 -8.51
N LEU A 120 -6.83 -7.59 -8.77
CA LEU A 120 -8.25 -7.23 -8.64
C LEU A 120 -9.02 -7.32 -9.96
N GLY A 121 -8.31 -7.38 -11.10
CA GLY A 121 -8.92 -7.44 -12.43
C GLY A 121 -9.87 -6.25 -12.67
N PRO A 122 -11.08 -6.46 -13.20
CA PRO A 122 -12.03 -5.38 -13.48
C PRO A 122 -12.53 -4.66 -12.20
N HIS A 123 -12.20 -5.16 -11.02
CA HIS A 123 -12.57 -4.57 -9.73
C HIS A 123 -11.52 -3.61 -9.19
N GLY A 124 -10.32 -3.53 -9.79
CA GLY A 124 -9.23 -2.64 -9.36
C GLY A 124 -9.64 -1.16 -9.32
N GLY A 125 -10.43 -0.72 -10.29
CA GLY A 125 -10.96 0.65 -10.33
C GLY A 125 -12.04 0.97 -9.29
N ASN A 126 -12.51 -0.01 -8.52
CA ASN A 126 -13.51 0.18 -7.46
C ASN A 126 -12.90 0.23 -6.06
N ALA A 127 -11.65 -0.15 -5.90
CA ALA A 127 -10.94 -0.11 -4.63
C ALA A 127 -10.34 1.28 -4.41
N ALA A 128 -10.66 1.91 -3.28
CA ALA A 128 -10.05 3.18 -2.88
C ALA A 128 -8.57 2.97 -2.53
N VAL A 129 -7.66 3.47 -3.35
CA VAL A 129 -6.21 3.34 -3.14
C VAL A 129 -5.67 4.53 -2.36
N TYR A 130 -4.83 4.28 -1.36
CA TYR A 130 -4.18 5.28 -0.54
C TYR A 130 -2.69 5.03 -0.40
N ALA A 131 -1.90 6.06 -0.52
CA ALA A 131 -0.45 6.02 -0.35
C ALA A 131 -0.01 6.84 0.88
N PRO A 132 0.11 6.24 2.07
CA PRO A 132 0.41 6.95 3.31
C PRO A 132 1.81 7.57 3.34
N LYS A 133 2.74 7.07 2.55
CA LYS A 133 4.10 7.63 2.44
C LYS A 133 4.11 9.06 1.93
N ALA A 134 3.04 9.49 1.23
CA ALA A 134 2.84 10.89 0.86
C ALA A 134 2.91 11.84 2.07
N ALA A 135 2.40 11.41 3.22
CA ALA A 135 2.36 12.18 4.47
C ALA A 135 3.53 11.87 5.43
N LEU A 136 3.99 10.62 5.43
CA LEU A 136 4.89 10.10 6.47
C LEU A 136 6.33 9.91 5.98
N GLY A 137 6.55 9.91 4.67
CA GLY A 137 7.78 9.41 4.11
C GLY A 137 7.91 7.89 4.25
N HIS A 138 9.04 7.36 3.85
CA HIS A 138 9.34 5.93 3.89
C HIS A 138 10.23 5.60 5.08
N SER A 139 9.68 5.03 6.13
CA SER A 139 10.41 4.62 7.35
C SER A 139 11.11 3.26 7.24
N VAL A 140 11.22 2.73 6.03
CA VAL A 140 11.90 1.47 5.66
C VAL A 140 11.40 0.28 6.47
N GLY A 141 12.00 0.00 7.64
CA GLY A 141 11.66 -1.19 8.44
C GLY A 141 10.33 -1.09 9.19
N ALA A 142 9.90 0.12 9.59
CA ALA A 142 8.69 0.29 10.40
C ALA A 142 7.41 0.42 9.54
N VAL A 143 7.56 0.71 8.23
CA VAL A 143 6.45 1.13 7.38
C VAL A 143 5.31 0.11 7.31
N GLY A 144 5.61 -1.18 7.23
CA GLY A 144 4.58 -2.21 7.15
C GLY A 144 3.66 -2.24 8.38
N ALA A 145 4.21 -2.07 9.59
CA ALA A 145 3.41 -2.01 10.81
C ALA A 145 2.59 -0.70 10.89
N VAL A 146 3.20 0.44 10.53
CA VAL A 146 2.50 1.74 10.48
C VAL A 146 1.33 1.68 9.51
N GLU A 147 1.56 1.20 8.29
CA GLU A 147 0.55 1.11 7.24
C GLU A 147 -0.56 0.12 7.59
N SER A 148 -0.23 -0.99 8.25
CA SER A 148 -1.25 -1.92 8.78
C SER A 148 -2.15 -1.23 9.81
N ILE A 149 -1.59 -0.41 10.71
CA ILE A 149 -2.39 0.36 11.67
C ILE A 149 -3.29 1.36 10.93
N LEU A 150 -2.75 2.10 9.95
CA LEU A 150 -3.54 3.05 9.16
C LEU A 150 -4.67 2.37 8.39
N THR A 151 -4.41 1.16 7.86
CA THR A 151 -5.44 0.34 7.21
C THR A 151 -6.55 -0.03 8.18
N VAL A 152 -6.20 -0.50 9.40
CA VAL A 152 -7.19 -0.80 10.45
C VAL A 152 -8.00 0.43 10.83
N LEU A 153 -7.36 1.59 10.94
CA LEU A 153 -8.04 2.85 11.25
C LEU A 153 -8.99 3.26 10.12
N ALA A 154 -8.59 3.12 8.87
CA ALA A 154 -9.45 3.42 7.71
C ALA A 154 -10.71 2.53 7.70
N LEU A 155 -10.57 1.23 8.00
CA LEU A 155 -11.70 0.31 8.14
C LEU A 155 -12.58 0.67 9.34
N ARG A 156 -12.00 0.98 10.50
CA ARG A 156 -12.75 1.37 11.71
C ARG A 156 -13.56 2.64 11.53
N ASP A 157 -12.92 3.66 10.94
CA ASP A 157 -13.48 5.00 10.84
C ASP A 157 -14.30 5.19 9.55
N GLN A 158 -14.26 4.18 8.65
CA GLN A 158 -14.96 4.19 7.36
C GLN A 158 -14.56 5.38 6.48
N VAL A 159 -13.28 5.75 6.55
CA VAL A 159 -12.70 6.88 5.81
C VAL A 159 -11.31 6.52 5.33
N VAL A 160 -11.06 6.65 4.03
CA VAL A 160 -9.72 6.55 3.45
C VAL A 160 -9.13 7.95 3.32
N PRO A 161 -7.95 8.22 3.92
CA PRO A 161 -7.29 9.53 3.81
C PRO A 161 -6.86 9.85 2.37
N PRO A 162 -6.62 11.12 2.03
CA PRO A 162 -6.10 11.48 0.72
C PRO A 162 -4.60 11.22 0.63
N THR A 163 -4.14 10.77 -0.54
CA THR A 163 -2.74 10.77 -0.91
C THR A 163 -2.28 12.21 -1.12
N LEU A 164 -1.41 12.70 -0.25
CA LEU A 164 -0.92 14.08 -0.34
C LEU A 164 -0.04 14.27 -1.58
N ASN A 165 0.05 15.50 -2.06
CA ASN A 165 0.86 15.90 -3.21
C ASN A 165 0.51 15.18 -4.54
N LEU A 166 -0.59 14.43 -4.58
CA LEU A 166 -1.11 13.88 -5.83
C LEU A 166 -1.95 14.96 -6.52
N GLU A 167 -1.36 15.64 -7.47
CA GLU A 167 -2.00 16.67 -8.29
C GLU A 167 -2.37 16.15 -9.68
N ASN A 168 -1.48 15.34 -10.27
CA ASN A 168 -1.65 14.76 -11.58
C ASN A 168 -1.27 13.28 -11.54
N LEU A 169 -2.28 12.41 -11.56
CA LEU A 169 -2.05 10.97 -11.62
C LEU A 169 -1.22 10.63 -12.87
N ASP A 170 -0.20 9.79 -12.70
CA ASP A 170 0.60 9.30 -13.81
C ASP A 170 -0.30 8.55 -14.81
N PRO A 171 -0.27 8.89 -16.11
CA PRO A 171 -1.13 8.26 -17.12
C PRO A 171 -0.88 6.74 -17.31
N GLU A 172 0.25 6.21 -16.84
CA GLU A 172 0.49 4.76 -16.82
C GLU A 172 -0.17 4.05 -15.63
N ILE A 173 -0.79 4.79 -14.71
CA ILE A 173 -1.42 4.27 -13.49
C ILE A 173 -2.94 4.40 -13.61
N ASP A 174 -3.60 3.27 -13.80
CA ASP A 174 -5.06 3.17 -13.88
C ASP A 174 -5.62 2.65 -12.54
N LEU A 175 -5.69 3.54 -11.56
CA LEU A 175 -6.18 3.25 -10.20
C LEU A 175 -7.07 4.38 -9.70
N ASP A 176 -8.03 4.06 -8.84
CA ASP A 176 -8.83 5.05 -8.11
C ASP A 176 -8.10 5.51 -6.84
N VAL A 177 -7.10 6.37 -7.01
CA VAL A 177 -6.31 6.91 -5.90
C VAL A 177 -7.05 8.04 -5.22
N VAL A 178 -7.26 7.92 -3.91
CA VAL A 178 -7.90 8.99 -3.12
C VAL A 178 -6.96 10.18 -3.02
N ALA A 179 -7.41 11.34 -3.50
CA ALA A 179 -6.65 12.58 -3.51
C ALA A 179 -7.50 13.77 -3.03
N GLY A 180 -6.83 14.86 -2.65
CA GLY A 180 -7.43 16.14 -2.28
C GLY A 180 -8.15 16.16 -0.94
N LYS A 181 -9.10 15.25 -0.70
CA LYS A 181 -9.88 15.18 0.54
C LYS A 181 -10.14 13.73 0.96
N PRO A 182 -10.35 13.47 2.26
CA PRO A 182 -10.71 12.15 2.75
C PRO A 182 -11.99 11.62 2.06
N ARG A 183 -12.02 10.33 1.80
CA ARG A 183 -13.16 9.66 1.17
C ARG A 183 -13.89 8.79 2.18
N PRO A 184 -15.08 9.19 2.65
CA PRO A 184 -15.98 8.31 3.40
C PRO A 184 -16.49 7.19 2.47
N GLY A 185 -16.71 6.00 3.03
CA GLY A 185 -17.20 4.86 2.26
C GLY A 185 -17.68 3.73 3.15
N ASN A 186 -17.95 2.58 2.55
CA ASN A 186 -18.19 1.33 3.26
C ASN A 186 -17.01 0.39 2.98
N TYR A 187 -16.04 0.41 3.86
CA TYR A 187 -14.78 -0.33 3.74
C TYR A 187 -14.79 -1.53 4.69
N GLU A 188 -15.12 -2.70 4.19
CA GLU A 188 -15.16 -3.93 4.99
C GLU A 188 -13.84 -4.70 4.92
N TYR A 189 -13.27 -4.81 3.71
CA TYR A 189 -12.01 -5.51 3.48
C TYR A 189 -11.00 -4.61 2.81
N ALA A 190 -9.75 -4.74 3.25
CA ALA A 190 -8.61 -4.01 2.70
C ALA A 190 -7.40 -4.90 2.53
N ILE A 191 -6.51 -4.50 1.63
CA ILE A 191 -5.17 -5.06 1.48
C ILE A 191 -4.14 -4.00 1.88
N ASN A 192 -3.09 -4.44 2.57
CA ASN A 192 -1.92 -3.64 2.85
C ASN A 192 -0.70 -4.24 2.14
N ASN A 193 -0.10 -3.49 1.21
CA ASN A 193 1.04 -3.93 0.43
C ASN A 193 2.36 -3.45 1.04
N SER A 194 3.36 -4.32 1.06
CA SER A 194 4.73 -3.96 1.40
C SER A 194 5.70 -4.66 0.46
N PHE A 195 6.48 -3.88 -0.28
CA PHE A 195 7.47 -4.39 -1.23
C PHE A 195 8.87 -3.98 -0.80
N GLY A 196 9.84 -4.86 -1.00
CA GLY A 196 11.22 -4.65 -0.57
C GLY A 196 12.24 -4.90 -1.67
N PHE A 197 13.41 -4.33 -1.50
CA PHE A 197 14.56 -4.64 -2.35
C PHE A 197 14.86 -6.14 -2.33
N GLY A 198 15.38 -6.66 -3.44
CA GLY A 198 15.49 -8.09 -3.67
C GLY A 198 14.23 -8.73 -4.27
N GLY A 199 13.21 -7.90 -4.55
CA GLY A 199 11.94 -8.36 -5.14
C GLY A 199 11.02 -9.04 -4.12
N HIS A 200 11.12 -8.69 -2.85
CA HIS A 200 10.21 -9.22 -1.83
C HIS A 200 8.86 -8.51 -1.90
N ASN A 201 7.78 -9.27 -2.03
CA ASN A 201 6.41 -8.76 -2.07
C ASN A 201 5.59 -9.41 -0.96
N VAL A 202 4.94 -8.58 -0.15
CA VAL A 202 4.04 -9.01 0.94
C VAL A 202 2.69 -8.31 0.77
N ALA A 203 1.64 -9.06 0.93
CA ALA A 203 0.28 -8.53 0.96
C ALA A 203 -0.57 -9.25 2.01
#